data_fb6698546e77fd24c8f0b2c5ce7cfaf5
#
_entry.id   fb6698546e77fd24c8f0b2c5ce7cfaf5
#
_cell.length_a   1.000
_cell.length_b   1.000
_cell.length_c   1.000
_cell.angle_alpha   90.00
_cell.angle_beta   90.00
_cell.angle_gamma   90.00
#
_symmetry.space_group_name_H-M   'P 1'
#
loop_
_entity.id
_entity.type
_entity.pdbx_description
1 polymer ?
#
loop_
_entity_poly.entity_id
_entity_poly.type
_entity_poly.pdbx_seq_one_letter_code
_entity_poly.pdbx_strand_id
1 'polypeptide(L)'
;MKNSDIQSGNISSIADKDGWVLAPFKNNMCRTHTNAIYFRWCDWKAGEIRNQTQIGRDYDWCEAVFLIKGEMRVKYESESILLHDYGDYAIHDSVRHPKFEILRDCVAIVLRWKSKYEGKRYGNVSNYTDLYKGWIVGPFVDQSQHPQFYSDELEFKWSIRHEVPYVRQPKKDSEIENVNWKSLCVLTDGKFNIQFETELCKMTHQGDFVYWYPNLPHTNYTDVKSTLFTIRWRD
;
A
#
# COMPACT_ATOMS: atom_id res chain seq x y z
N MET A 1 -13.81 -11.83 24.26
CA MET A 1 -13.89 -12.14 22.81
C MET A 1 -12.48 -12.42 22.35
N LYS A 2 -12.20 -13.61 21.79
CA LYS A 2 -10.92 -13.84 21.11
C LYS A 2 -10.92 -12.93 19.89
N ASN A 3 -10.04 -11.92 19.84
CA ASN A 3 -9.79 -11.17 18.62
C ASN A 3 -9.34 -12.17 17.56
N SER A 4 -10.09 -12.34 16.48
CA SER A 4 -9.65 -13.19 15.37
C SER A 4 -8.36 -12.61 14.80
N ASP A 5 -7.36 -13.44 14.52
CA ASP A 5 -6.07 -12.98 13.96
C ASP A 5 -6.21 -12.46 12.52
N ILE A 6 -7.41 -12.53 11.98
CA ILE A 6 -7.78 -12.09 10.64
C ILE A 6 -8.92 -11.06 10.75
N GLN A 7 -8.88 -10.07 9.88
CA GLN A 7 -9.96 -9.09 9.70
C GLN A 7 -10.14 -8.82 8.20
N SER A 8 -11.39 -8.87 7.74
CA SER A 8 -11.74 -8.51 6.36
C SER A 8 -12.88 -7.51 6.32
N GLY A 9 -13.02 -6.81 5.21
CA GLY A 9 -14.07 -5.81 5.00
C GLY A 9 -13.73 -4.87 3.85
N ASN A 10 -14.35 -3.69 3.84
CA ASN A 10 -13.96 -2.64 2.91
C ASN A 10 -13.15 -1.56 3.65
N ILE A 11 -12.15 -1.01 2.98
CA ILE A 11 -11.19 -0.06 3.57
C ILE A 11 -11.87 1.20 4.11
N SER A 12 -12.98 1.61 3.49
CA SER A 12 -13.80 2.74 3.96
C SER A 12 -14.37 2.55 5.36
N SER A 13 -14.49 1.31 5.84
CA SER A 13 -15.01 1.01 7.18
C SER A 13 -13.96 1.17 8.29
N ILE A 14 -12.68 1.20 7.96
CA ILE A 14 -11.56 1.32 8.91
C ILE A 14 -10.75 2.62 8.72
N ALA A 15 -10.89 3.26 7.58
CA ALA A 15 -10.32 4.58 7.34
C ALA A 15 -11.03 5.64 8.21
N ASP A 16 -10.28 6.62 8.68
CA ASP A 16 -10.88 7.81 9.30
C ASP A 16 -11.44 8.78 8.25
N LYS A 17 -11.99 9.90 8.71
CA LYS A 17 -12.58 10.94 7.85
C LYS A 17 -11.60 11.52 6.81
N ASP A 18 -10.30 11.42 7.07
CA ASP A 18 -9.25 11.90 6.18
C ASP A 18 -8.66 10.78 5.31
N GLY A 19 -9.19 9.55 5.44
CA GLY A 19 -8.78 8.37 4.67
C GLY A 19 -7.60 7.60 5.26
N TRP A 20 -7.10 7.96 6.46
CA TRP A 20 -6.01 7.23 7.09
C TRP A 20 -6.46 5.87 7.61
N VAL A 21 -5.73 4.85 7.21
CA VAL A 21 -5.97 3.44 7.56
C VAL A 21 -4.96 2.97 8.60
N LEU A 22 -3.68 3.20 8.37
CA LEU A 22 -2.59 2.88 9.29
C LEU A 22 -1.87 4.16 9.69
N ALA A 23 -1.68 4.38 10.98
CA ALA A 23 -0.95 5.55 11.47
C ALA A 23 -0.66 5.47 12.98
N PRO A 24 0.35 6.19 13.48
CA PRO A 24 0.66 6.30 14.92
C PRO A 24 -0.42 7.00 15.75
N PHE A 25 -1.21 7.88 15.13
CA PHE A 25 -2.27 8.60 15.82
C PHE A 25 -3.59 7.81 15.91
N LYS A 26 -3.68 6.62 15.30
CA LYS A 26 -4.77 5.69 15.54
C LYS A 26 -4.74 5.23 16.99
N ASN A 27 -5.91 4.88 17.54
CA ASN A 27 -5.95 4.33 18.87
C ASN A 27 -5.04 3.10 18.96
N ASN A 28 -4.10 3.10 19.92
CA ASN A 28 -3.12 2.03 20.12
C ASN A 28 -3.74 0.66 20.45
N MET A 29 -5.03 0.63 20.84
CA MET A 29 -5.81 -0.60 20.99
C MET A 29 -6.34 -1.14 19.64
N CYS A 30 -6.25 -0.37 18.57
CA CYS A 30 -6.67 -0.78 17.24
C CYS A 30 -5.56 -1.48 16.47
N ARG A 31 -5.93 -2.46 15.65
CA ARG A 31 -5.00 -3.17 14.74
C ARG A 31 -4.35 -2.25 13.70
N THR A 32 -4.96 -1.10 13.46
CA THR A 32 -4.52 -0.08 12.52
C THR A 32 -3.52 0.91 13.12
N HIS A 33 -3.18 0.78 14.40
CA HIS A 33 -2.10 1.54 15.03
C HIS A 33 -0.74 0.95 14.65
N THR A 34 0.18 1.78 14.21
CA THR A 34 1.59 1.44 13.95
C THR A 34 2.44 2.72 13.96
N ASN A 35 3.67 2.59 14.47
CA ASN A 35 4.68 3.65 14.42
C ASN A 35 5.62 3.51 13.22
N ALA A 36 5.53 2.41 12.47
CA ALA A 36 6.44 2.10 11.39
C ALA A 36 6.08 2.82 10.09
N ILE A 37 4.77 2.98 9.83
CA ILE A 37 4.29 3.49 8.54
C ILE A 37 3.01 4.32 8.69
N TYR A 38 2.72 5.10 7.64
CA TYR A 38 1.41 5.69 7.43
C TYR A 38 0.84 5.17 6.12
N PHE A 39 -0.41 4.76 6.13
CA PHE A 39 -1.14 4.37 4.94
C PHE A 39 -2.48 5.08 4.89
N ARG A 40 -2.76 5.71 3.74
CA ARG A 40 -3.98 6.44 3.46
C ARG A 40 -4.61 5.92 2.18
N TRP A 41 -5.91 5.67 2.22
CA TRP A 41 -6.77 5.44 1.07
C TRP A 41 -7.45 6.74 0.70
N CYS A 42 -7.31 7.18 -0.53
CA CYS A 42 -7.80 8.45 -1.02
C CYS A 42 -8.88 8.24 -2.08
N ASP A 43 -10.06 8.78 -1.84
CA ASP A 43 -11.14 8.94 -2.82
C ASP A 43 -11.38 10.45 -2.96
N TRP A 44 -10.78 11.05 -3.98
CA TRP A 44 -10.76 12.49 -4.19
C TRP A 44 -11.58 12.87 -5.43
N LYS A 45 -12.27 14.01 -5.35
CA LYS A 45 -13.17 14.49 -6.41
C LYS A 45 -12.50 15.50 -7.31
N ALA A 46 -12.88 15.49 -8.58
CA ALA A 46 -12.40 16.45 -9.57
C ALA A 46 -12.60 17.89 -9.08
N GLY A 47 -11.59 18.73 -9.30
CA GLY A 47 -11.56 20.11 -8.85
C GLY A 47 -11.04 20.32 -7.43
N GLU A 48 -10.82 19.25 -6.65
CA GLU A 48 -10.21 19.39 -5.33
C GLU A 48 -8.71 19.68 -5.43
N ILE A 49 -8.23 20.48 -4.47
CA ILE A 49 -6.81 20.70 -4.22
C ILE A 49 -6.50 20.14 -2.84
N ARG A 50 -5.59 19.18 -2.78
CA ARG A 50 -5.15 18.56 -1.54
C ARG A 50 -3.71 18.95 -1.25
N ASN A 51 -3.49 19.49 -0.08
CA ASN A 51 -2.15 19.72 0.41
C ASN A 51 -1.64 18.45 1.11
N GLN A 52 -0.36 18.20 1.04
CA GLN A 52 0.26 17.18 1.87
C GLN A 52 -0.05 17.49 3.33
N THR A 53 -0.52 16.51 4.07
CA THR A 53 -0.70 16.65 5.52
C THR A 53 0.68 16.71 6.18
N GLN A 54 1.00 17.81 6.83
CA GLN A 54 2.21 17.90 7.66
C GLN A 54 2.02 16.99 8.89
N ILE A 55 2.55 15.80 8.85
CA ILE A 55 2.57 14.88 9.97
C ILE A 55 4.03 14.81 10.46
N GLY A 56 4.28 15.45 11.60
CA GLY A 56 5.60 15.48 12.21
C GLY A 56 6.63 16.31 11.43
N ARG A 57 7.67 16.77 12.12
CA ARG A 57 8.81 17.46 11.51
C ARG A 57 10.03 16.53 11.38
N ASP A 58 9.82 15.23 11.43
CA ASP A 58 10.88 14.26 11.34
C ASP A 58 11.36 14.18 9.89
N TYR A 59 12.57 14.60 9.65
CA TYR A 59 13.21 14.73 8.33
C TYR A 59 13.55 13.38 7.66
N ASP A 60 13.24 12.26 8.33
CA ASP A 60 13.61 10.92 7.88
C ASP A 60 12.43 10.12 7.27
N TRP A 61 11.50 10.80 6.64
CA TRP A 61 10.34 10.15 6.00
C TRP A 61 10.32 10.36 4.50
N CYS A 62 9.96 9.29 3.80
CA CYS A 62 9.61 9.32 2.39
C CYS A 62 8.10 9.17 2.24
N GLU A 63 7.49 9.93 1.33
CA GLU A 63 6.08 9.76 0.96
C GLU A 63 5.96 9.40 -0.50
N ALA A 64 5.09 8.43 -0.80
CA ALA A 64 4.70 8.07 -2.15
C ALA A 64 3.19 8.11 -2.31
N VAL A 65 2.73 8.69 -3.41
CA VAL A 65 1.37 8.54 -3.92
C VAL A 65 1.37 7.59 -5.10
N PHE A 66 0.43 6.62 -5.12
CA PHE A 66 0.22 5.69 -6.24
C PHE A 66 -1.20 5.85 -6.74
N LEU A 67 -1.37 6.07 -8.04
CA LEU A 67 -2.67 6.23 -8.67
C LEU A 67 -3.28 4.85 -8.97
N ILE A 68 -4.53 4.63 -8.53
CA ILE A 68 -5.34 3.46 -8.86
C ILE A 68 -6.29 3.78 -10.01
N LYS A 69 -6.89 4.97 -9.98
CA LYS A 69 -7.89 5.39 -10.97
C LYS A 69 -7.97 6.90 -11.03
N GLY A 70 -8.34 7.45 -12.18
CA GLY A 70 -8.59 8.88 -12.36
C GLY A 70 -7.38 9.64 -12.89
N GLU A 71 -7.25 10.90 -12.52
CA GLU A 71 -6.16 11.76 -12.98
C GLU A 71 -5.86 12.85 -11.96
N MET A 72 -4.60 13.02 -11.62
CA MET A 72 -4.14 14.08 -10.73
C MET A 72 -2.83 14.69 -11.19
N ARG A 73 -2.60 15.93 -10.82
CA ARG A 73 -1.33 16.62 -10.99
C ARG A 73 -0.66 16.81 -9.63
N VAL A 74 0.56 16.34 -9.51
CA VAL A 74 1.42 16.55 -8.35
C VAL A 74 2.27 17.78 -8.62
N LYS A 75 2.03 18.87 -7.89
CA LYS A 75 2.71 20.14 -8.05
C LYS A 75 3.77 20.33 -6.99
N TYR A 76 5.01 20.45 -7.41
CA TYR A 76 6.14 20.96 -6.63
C TYR A 76 6.35 22.46 -6.95
N GLU A 77 7.26 23.11 -6.25
CA GLU A 77 7.54 24.55 -6.47
C GLU A 77 8.00 24.85 -7.91
N SER A 78 8.85 23.99 -8.48
CA SER A 78 9.51 24.22 -9.78
C SER A 78 8.95 23.38 -10.92
N GLU A 79 8.12 22.38 -10.66
CA GLU A 79 7.60 21.49 -11.69
C GLU A 79 6.26 20.86 -11.29
N SER A 80 5.57 20.29 -12.26
CA SER A 80 4.38 19.49 -12.03
C SER A 80 4.43 18.17 -12.81
N ILE A 81 3.90 17.11 -12.20
CA ILE A 81 3.88 15.76 -12.73
C ILE A 81 2.43 15.34 -12.88
N LEU A 82 2.07 14.83 -14.07
CA LEU A 82 0.75 14.27 -14.32
C LEU A 82 0.78 12.77 -14.03
N LEU A 83 -0.12 12.31 -13.16
CA LEU A 83 -0.41 10.90 -12.93
C LEU A 83 -1.77 10.59 -13.56
N HIS A 84 -1.83 9.68 -14.51
CA HIS A 84 -3.05 9.39 -15.29
C HIS A 84 -3.22 7.91 -15.62
N ASP A 85 -2.15 7.11 -15.55
CA ASP A 85 -2.19 5.69 -15.79
C ASP A 85 -2.25 4.91 -14.46
N TYR A 86 -2.90 3.75 -14.50
CA TYR A 86 -2.93 2.82 -13.36
C TYR A 86 -1.50 2.46 -12.94
N GLY A 87 -1.20 2.67 -11.66
CA GLY A 87 0.13 2.43 -11.11
C GLY A 87 1.14 3.57 -11.31
N ASP A 88 0.74 4.71 -11.88
CA ASP A 88 1.58 5.89 -11.83
C ASP A 88 1.84 6.31 -10.39
N TYR A 89 3.06 6.74 -10.11
CA TYR A 89 3.47 7.16 -8.79
C TYR A 89 4.33 8.42 -8.81
N ALA A 90 4.26 9.15 -7.71
CA ALA A 90 5.23 10.17 -7.33
C ALA A 90 5.69 9.93 -5.89
N ILE A 91 7.01 9.93 -5.70
CA ILE A 91 7.66 9.73 -4.41
C ILE A 91 8.57 10.93 -4.12
N HIS A 92 8.61 11.37 -2.86
CA HIS A 92 9.42 12.50 -2.42
C HIS A 92 9.81 12.36 -0.95
N ASP A 93 10.83 13.09 -0.58
CA ASP A 93 11.26 13.23 0.82
C ASP A 93 10.34 14.15 1.63
N SER A 94 10.56 14.20 2.93
CA SER A 94 9.76 14.96 3.89
C SER A 94 9.86 16.48 3.78
N VAL A 95 10.88 17.01 3.10
CA VAL A 95 11.07 18.46 2.95
C VAL A 95 10.29 19.04 1.78
N ARG A 96 9.86 18.18 0.85
CA ARG A 96 9.02 18.57 -0.29
C ARG A 96 7.55 18.40 0.07
N HIS A 97 6.79 19.47 -0.12
CA HIS A 97 5.36 19.50 0.21
C HIS A 97 4.53 19.75 -1.05
N PRO A 98 4.35 18.74 -1.92
CA PRO A 98 3.57 18.94 -3.13
C PRO A 98 2.10 19.20 -2.82
N LYS A 99 1.43 19.85 -3.78
CA LYS A 99 -0.03 19.96 -3.85
C LYS A 99 -0.54 18.95 -4.86
N PHE A 100 -1.64 18.31 -4.53
CA PHE A 100 -2.35 17.41 -5.44
C PHE A 100 -3.55 18.14 -6.02
N GLU A 101 -3.54 18.40 -7.33
CA GLU A 101 -4.70 18.92 -8.07
C GLU A 101 -5.43 17.75 -8.71
N ILE A 102 -6.68 17.55 -8.34
CA ILE A 102 -7.48 16.43 -8.83
C ILE A 102 -8.18 16.85 -10.10
N LEU A 103 -7.74 16.30 -11.23
CA LEU A 103 -8.25 16.65 -12.56
C LEU A 103 -9.46 15.81 -12.96
N ARG A 104 -9.53 14.56 -12.52
CA ARG A 104 -10.69 13.66 -12.62
C ARG A 104 -10.85 12.93 -11.30
N ASP A 105 -12.08 12.52 -10.96
CA ASP A 105 -12.33 11.70 -9.77
C ASP A 105 -11.30 10.58 -9.69
N CYS A 106 -10.54 10.53 -8.61
CA CYS A 106 -9.45 9.60 -8.50
C CYS A 106 -9.45 8.80 -7.20
N VAL A 107 -8.98 7.57 -7.32
CA VAL A 107 -8.61 6.71 -6.21
C VAL A 107 -7.11 6.57 -6.20
N ALA A 108 -6.51 6.86 -5.06
CA ALA A 108 -5.07 6.77 -4.87
C ALA A 108 -4.73 6.22 -3.49
N ILE A 109 -3.51 5.74 -3.32
CA ILE A 109 -2.95 5.42 -2.02
C ILE A 109 -1.76 6.32 -1.74
N VAL A 110 -1.63 6.71 -0.48
CA VAL A 110 -0.46 7.43 0.03
C VAL A 110 0.19 6.56 1.09
N LEU A 111 1.48 6.28 0.89
CA LEU A 111 2.33 5.57 1.84
C LEU A 111 3.42 6.49 2.34
N ARG A 112 3.73 6.40 3.65
CA ARG A 112 4.91 7.03 4.25
C ARG A 112 5.67 6.00 5.05
N TRP A 113 6.99 6.06 4.96
CA TRP A 113 7.89 5.20 5.73
C TRP A 113 9.18 5.94 6.04
N LYS A 114 9.89 5.48 7.04
CA LYS A 114 11.20 6.01 7.38
C LYS A 114 12.19 5.72 6.26
N SER A 115 12.87 6.77 5.80
CA SER A 115 13.84 6.68 4.72
C SER A 115 14.79 7.87 4.77
N LYS A 116 16.06 7.61 4.45
CA LYS A 116 17.08 8.65 4.25
C LYS A 116 17.14 9.15 2.80
N TYR A 117 16.16 8.80 2.00
CA TYR A 117 16.08 9.27 0.63
C TYR A 117 15.86 10.78 0.58
N GLU A 118 16.71 11.46 -0.17
CA GLU A 118 16.60 12.89 -0.45
C GLU A 118 16.29 13.07 -1.93
N GLY A 119 15.18 13.74 -2.23
CA GLY A 119 14.81 14.02 -3.61
C GLY A 119 13.35 13.71 -3.93
N LYS A 120 13.07 13.62 -5.22
CA LYS A 120 11.79 13.22 -5.78
C LYS A 120 12.00 12.30 -6.97
N ARG A 121 11.06 11.39 -7.16
CA ARG A 121 11.03 10.48 -8.31
C ARG A 121 9.59 10.18 -8.70
N TYR A 122 9.37 9.92 -9.96
CA TYR A 122 8.07 9.54 -10.50
C TYR A 122 8.22 8.51 -11.61
N GLY A 123 7.15 7.84 -11.94
CA GLY A 123 7.10 6.80 -12.96
C GLY A 123 5.88 5.93 -12.82
N ASN A 124 5.97 4.72 -13.37
CA ASN A 124 4.92 3.71 -13.24
C ASN A 124 5.46 2.46 -12.56
N VAL A 125 4.65 1.83 -11.71
CA VAL A 125 5.05 0.63 -10.96
C VAL A 125 5.40 -0.54 -11.87
N SER A 126 4.86 -0.60 -13.08
CA SER A 126 5.18 -1.64 -14.06
C SER A 126 6.68 -1.74 -14.38
N ASN A 127 7.42 -0.65 -14.25
CA ASN A 127 8.87 -0.62 -14.46
C ASN A 127 9.65 -1.41 -13.39
N TYR A 128 9.00 -1.76 -12.29
CA TYR A 128 9.65 -2.42 -11.13
C TYR A 128 9.03 -3.77 -10.78
N THR A 129 7.85 -4.11 -11.32
CA THR A 129 7.13 -5.35 -10.95
C THR A 129 7.92 -6.60 -11.29
N ASP A 130 8.75 -6.58 -12.31
CA ASP A 130 9.55 -7.73 -12.72
C ASP A 130 10.84 -7.90 -11.91
N LEU A 131 11.39 -6.81 -11.38
CA LEU A 131 12.66 -6.83 -10.64
C LEU A 131 12.59 -7.70 -9.38
N TYR A 132 11.49 -7.58 -8.62
CA TYR A 132 11.33 -8.26 -7.34
C TYR A 132 9.97 -8.99 -7.24
N LYS A 133 9.48 -9.57 -8.35
CA LYS A 133 8.20 -10.31 -8.40
C LYS A 133 7.01 -9.51 -7.86
N GLY A 134 6.97 -8.22 -8.21
CA GLY A 134 5.93 -7.27 -7.82
C GLY A 134 6.20 -6.53 -6.51
N TRP A 135 7.22 -6.88 -5.74
CA TRP A 135 7.64 -6.11 -4.59
C TRP A 135 8.37 -4.85 -5.05
N ILE A 136 8.01 -3.68 -4.49
CA ILE A 136 8.53 -2.37 -4.90
C ILE A 136 9.34 -1.75 -3.77
N VAL A 137 8.83 -1.79 -2.54
CA VAL A 137 9.52 -1.26 -1.36
C VAL A 137 9.87 -2.39 -0.43
N GLY A 138 11.04 -2.33 0.18
CA GLY A 138 11.44 -3.29 1.21
C GLY A 138 12.94 -3.41 1.43
N PRO A 139 13.36 -4.23 2.39
CA PRO A 139 14.78 -4.43 2.74
C PRO A 139 15.56 -5.21 1.68
N PHE A 140 14.87 -5.85 0.74
CA PHE A 140 15.45 -6.56 -0.41
C PHE A 140 15.89 -5.62 -1.56
N VAL A 141 15.52 -4.33 -1.48
CA VAL A 141 15.86 -3.33 -2.49
C VAL A 141 17.32 -2.91 -2.32
N ASP A 142 18.08 -2.88 -3.41
CA ASP A 142 19.42 -2.33 -3.39
C ASP A 142 19.38 -0.81 -3.13
N GLN A 143 19.74 -0.43 -1.92
CA GLN A 143 19.72 0.96 -1.46
C GLN A 143 20.64 1.87 -2.28
N SER A 144 21.72 1.33 -2.87
CA SER A 144 22.64 2.11 -3.69
C SER A 144 22.04 2.51 -5.04
N GLN A 145 21.16 1.68 -5.60
CA GLN A 145 20.52 1.90 -6.90
C GLN A 145 19.14 2.54 -6.78
N HIS A 146 18.38 2.15 -5.74
CA HIS A 146 17.00 2.54 -5.54
C HIS A 146 16.72 3.00 -4.10
N PRO A 147 17.45 4.00 -3.56
CA PRO A 147 17.33 4.41 -2.16
C PRO A 147 15.90 4.83 -1.76
N GLN A 148 15.13 5.33 -2.73
CA GLN A 148 13.73 5.75 -2.54
C GLN A 148 12.78 4.59 -2.23
N PHE A 149 13.15 3.35 -2.53
CA PHE A 149 12.33 2.16 -2.30
C PHE A 149 12.86 1.27 -1.17
N TYR A 150 13.95 1.65 -0.55
CA TYR A 150 14.48 0.91 0.59
C TYR A 150 13.70 1.21 1.87
N SER A 151 13.36 0.17 2.62
CA SER A 151 12.81 0.28 3.97
C SER A 151 13.07 -1.01 4.75
N ASP A 152 13.45 -0.87 6.02
CA ASP A 152 13.58 -2.00 6.95
C ASP A 152 12.26 -2.37 7.63
N GLU A 153 11.29 -1.43 7.66
CA GLU A 153 10.05 -1.56 8.44
C GLU A 153 8.82 -1.78 7.56
N LEU A 154 8.94 -1.58 6.24
CA LEU A 154 7.87 -1.68 5.25
C LEU A 154 8.26 -2.60 4.11
N GLU A 155 7.35 -3.48 3.71
CA GLU A 155 7.32 -4.11 2.39
C GLU A 155 6.03 -3.70 1.67
N PHE A 156 6.15 -3.24 0.44
CA PHE A 156 5.02 -2.90 -0.42
C PHE A 156 5.09 -3.66 -1.72
N LYS A 157 4.01 -4.36 -2.04
CA LYS A 157 3.87 -5.16 -3.24
C LYS A 157 2.69 -4.68 -4.09
N TRP A 158 2.93 -4.53 -5.39
CA TRP A 158 1.90 -4.32 -6.40
C TRP A 158 1.77 -5.59 -7.25
N SER A 159 0.59 -6.16 -7.33
CA SER A 159 0.38 -7.46 -7.97
C SER A 159 -0.73 -7.38 -9.00
N ILE A 160 -0.44 -7.89 -10.20
CA ILE A 160 -1.43 -8.20 -11.21
C ILE A 160 -1.51 -9.72 -11.28
N ARG A 161 -2.71 -10.27 -11.08
CA ARG A 161 -3.01 -11.70 -11.14
C ARG A 161 -3.86 -11.96 -12.35
N HIS A 162 -3.44 -12.92 -13.18
CA HIS A 162 -4.20 -13.34 -14.37
C HIS A 162 -5.23 -14.42 -14.02
N GLU A 163 -6.17 -14.64 -14.93
CA GLU A 163 -7.37 -15.49 -14.77
C GLU A 163 -7.10 -16.99 -14.52
N VAL A 164 -5.87 -17.44 -14.61
CA VAL A 164 -5.55 -18.83 -14.29
C VAL A 164 -5.70 -19.04 -12.79
N PRO A 165 -6.55 -19.98 -12.33
CA PRO A 165 -6.72 -20.23 -10.90
C PRO A 165 -5.36 -20.57 -10.28
N TYR A 166 -4.79 -19.61 -9.58
CA TYR A 166 -3.52 -19.81 -8.92
C TYR A 166 -3.80 -20.25 -7.48
N VAL A 167 -3.81 -21.56 -7.27
CA VAL A 167 -3.85 -22.13 -5.92
C VAL A 167 -2.41 -22.30 -5.45
N ARG A 168 -1.93 -21.36 -4.64
CA ARG A 168 -0.69 -21.57 -3.93
C ARG A 168 -0.97 -22.49 -2.73
N GLN A 169 -0.31 -23.63 -2.68
CA GLN A 169 -0.36 -24.47 -1.49
C GLN A 169 0.16 -23.67 -0.27
N PRO A 170 -0.42 -23.86 0.91
CA PRO A 170 0.10 -23.26 2.14
C PRO A 170 1.58 -23.61 2.27
N LYS A 171 2.39 -22.65 2.63
CA LYS A 171 3.78 -22.95 2.99
C LYS A 171 3.78 -23.90 4.17
N LYS A 172 4.63 -24.92 4.13
CA LYS A 172 4.88 -25.77 5.30
C LYS A 172 5.47 -24.91 6.41
N ASP A 173 5.25 -25.31 7.66
CA ASP A 173 5.74 -24.55 8.84
C ASP A 173 7.26 -24.26 8.78
N SER A 174 8.05 -25.15 8.17
CA SER A 174 9.47 -24.97 7.96
C SER A 174 9.83 -23.86 6.93
N GLU A 175 8.87 -23.40 6.14
CA GLU A 175 9.03 -22.33 5.14
C GLU A 175 8.42 -21.00 5.62
N ILE A 176 7.75 -20.98 6.76
CA ILE A 176 7.25 -19.77 7.40
C ILE A 176 8.44 -19.22 8.19
N GLU A 177 9.19 -18.32 7.55
CA GLU A 177 10.17 -17.52 8.28
C GLU A 177 9.46 -16.84 9.45
N ASN A 178 10.09 -16.85 10.63
CA ASN A 178 9.65 -16.17 11.85
C ASN A 178 9.74 -14.65 11.65
N VAL A 179 8.90 -14.11 10.80
CA VAL A 179 8.90 -12.70 10.44
C VAL A 179 7.70 -12.07 11.14
N ASN A 180 7.96 -11.16 12.06
CA ASN A 180 6.92 -10.37 12.75
C ASN A 180 6.25 -9.33 11.85
N TRP A 181 5.92 -9.70 10.60
CA TRP A 181 5.28 -8.83 9.64
C TRP A 181 3.76 -8.94 9.70
N LYS A 182 3.11 -7.88 10.14
CA LYS A 182 1.66 -7.70 9.94
C LYS A 182 1.40 -7.46 8.46
N SER A 183 0.27 -7.91 7.94
CA SER A 183 -0.03 -7.86 6.51
C SER A 183 -1.42 -7.30 6.26
N LEU A 184 -1.52 -6.43 5.25
CA LEU A 184 -2.77 -5.88 4.73
C LEU A 184 -2.76 -6.02 3.21
N CYS A 185 -3.70 -6.77 2.65
CA CYS A 185 -3.93 -6.88 1.22
C CYS A 185 -5.21 -6.12 0.86
N VAL A 186 -5.17 -5.32 -0.19
CA VAL A 186 -6.31 -4.52 -0.67
C VAL A 186 -6.54 -4.75 -2.16
N LEU A 187 -7.77 -5.05 -2.52
CA LEU A 187 -8.19 -5.21 -3.91
C LEU A 187 -8.37 -3.84 -4.56
N THR A 188 -7.74 -3.63 -5.72
CA THR A 188 -7.91 -2.42 -6.52
C THR A 188 -8.80 -2.64 -7.74
N ASP A 189 -8.81 -3.87 -8.28
CA ASP A 189 -9.67 -4.26 -9.40
C ASP A 189 -9.81 -5.78 -9.47
N GLY A 190 -10.95 -6.28 -10.00
CA GLY A 190 -11.22 -7.70 -10.16
C GLY A 190 -11.87 -8.36 -8.94
N LYS A 191 -11.49 -9.62 -8.66
CA LYS A 191 -11.94 -10.43 -7.52
C LYS A 191 -10.78 -11.27 -7.01
N PHE A 192 -10.63 -11.37 -5.70
CA PHE A 192 -9.52 -12.12 -5.11
C PHE A 192 -9.95 -12.83 -3.83
N ASN A 193 -9.42 -14.01 -3.61
CA ASN A 193 -9.75 -14.83 -2.44
C ASN A 193 -8.46 -15.16 -1.67
N ILE A 194 -8.55 -15.06 -0.36
CA ILE A 194 -7.51 -15.52 0.57
C ILE A 194 -8.14 -16.57 1.47
N GLN A 195 -7.67 -17.81 1.35
CA GLN A 195 -8.10 -18.93 2.18
C GLN A 195 -7.11 -19.14 3.30
N PHE A 196 -7.56 -18.93 4.52
CA PHE A 196 -6.88 -19.34 5.74
C PHE A 196 -7.39 -20.72 6.19
N GLU A 197 -6.74 -21.31 7.17
CA GLU A 197 -7.18 -22.59 7.72
C GLU A 197 -8.62 -22.51 8.28
N THR A 198 -8.96 -21.40 8.93
CA THR A 198 -10.24 -21.21 9.63
C THR A 198 -11.31 -20.49 8.83
N GLU A 199 -10.94 -19.71 7.81
CA GLU A 199 -11.90 -18.90 7.07
C GLU A 199 -11.46 -18.57 5.65
N LEU A 200 -12.44 -18.30 4.78
CA LEU A 200 -12.26 -17.79 3.42
C LEU A 200 -12.65 -16.30 3.38
N CYS A 201 -11.67 -15.46 3.09
CA CYS A 201 -11.88 -14.04 2.85
C CYS A 201 -12.05 -13.77 1.35
N LYS A 202 -13.22 -13.25 0.97
CA LYS A 202 -13.54 -12.89 -0.43
C LYS A 202 -13.47 -11.38 -0.59
N MET A 203 -12.70 -10.91 -1.56
CA MET A 203 -12.62 -9.52 -1.98
C MET A 203 -13.25 -9.39 -3.37
N THR A 204 -14.29 -8.60 -3.50
CA THR A 204 -15.12 -8.51 -4.73
C THR A 204 -15.35 -7.08 -5.20
N HIS A 205 -14.99 -6.10 -4.38
CA HIS A 205 -15.15 -4.68 -4.69
C HIS A 205 -13.85 -3.93 -4.45
N GLN A 206 -13.63 -2.87 -5.19
CA GLN A 206 -12.50 -1.97 -4.96
C GLN A 206 -12.46 -1.50 -3.51
N GLY A 207 -11.30 -1.60 -2.88
CA GLY A 207 -11.12 -1.25 -1.48
C GLY A 207 -11.44 -2.40 -0.51
N ASP A 208 -11.92 -3.56 -0.98
CA ASP A 208 -12.01 -4.72 -0.10
C ASP A 208 -10.62 -5.12 0.37
N PHE A 209 -10.50 -5.45 1.65
CA PHE A 209 -9.23 -5.75 2.28
C PHE A 209 -9.28 -7.02 3.13
N VAL A 210 -8.10 -7.60 3.32
CA VAL A 210 -7.82 -8.62 4.33
C VAL A 210 -6.56 -8.20 5.09
N TYR A 211 -6.68 -8.13 6.41
CA TYR A 211 -5.59 -7.93 7.35
C TYR A 211 -5.35 -9.21 8.11
N TRP A 212 -4.09 -9.60 8.32
CA TRP A 212 -3.74 -10.75 9.16
C TRP A 212 -2.43 -10.55 9.91
N TYR A 213 -2.34 -11.22 11.06
CA TYR A 213 -1.15 -11.26 11.88
C TYR A 213 -0.07 -12.19 11.28
N PRO A 214 1.19 -12.04 11.71
CA PRO A 214 2.30 -12.89 11.27
C PRO A 214 2.01 -14.39 11.43
N ASN A 215 2.67 -15.18 10.58
CA ASN A 215 2.69 -16.64 10.65
C ASN A 215 1.34 -17.36 10.44
N LEU A 216 0.37 -16.71 9.84
CA LEU A 216 -0.89 -17.37 9.44
C LEU A 216 -0.75 -18.02 8.06
N PRO A 217 -0.74 -19.34 7.95
CA PRO A 217 -0.72 -20.04 6.67
C PRO A 217 -1.96 -19.69 5.85
N HIS A 218 -1.76 -19.37 4.59
CA HIS A 218 -2.86 -19.05 3.69
C HIS A 218 -2.54 -19.37 2.23
N THR A 219 -3.57 -19.58 1.45
CA THR A 219 -3.51 -19.70 -0.01
C THR A 219 -4.28 -18.57 -0.67
N ASN A 220 -3.88 -18.22 -1.89
CA ASN A 220 -4.52 -17.18 -2.67
C ASN A 220 -4.98 -17.74 -4.00
N TYR A 221 -6.16 -17.34 -4.46
CA TYR A 221 -6.64 -17.69 -5.80
C TYR A 221 -7.56 -16.61 -6.37
N THR A 222 -7.65 -16.60 -7.69
CA THR A 222 -8.57 -15.74 -8.44
C THR A 222 -8.93 -16.41 -9.76
N ASP A 223 -10.17 -16.28 -10.15
CA ASP A 223 -10.78 -16.78 -11.40
C ASP A 223 -10.93 -15.69 -12.48
N VAL A 224 -10.56 -14.46 -12.13
CA VAL A 224 -10.56 -13.33 -13.07
C VAL A 224 -9.25 -12.55 -12.92
N LYS A 225 -8.89 -11.80 -13.95
CA LYS A 225 -7.79 -10.85 -13.81
C LYS A 225 -8.07 -9.92 -12.65
N SER A 226 -7.12 -9.83 -11.73
CA SER A 226 -7.27 -9.04 -10.52
C SER A 226 -6.00 -8.26 -10.22
N THR A 227 -6.18 -7.08 -9.70
CA THR A 227 -5.07 -6.23 -9.25
C THR A 227 -5.24 -5.90 -7.80
N LEU A 228 -4.16 -5.99 -7.06
CA LEU A 228 -4.13 -5.76 -5.63
C LEU A 228 -2.76 -5.24 -5.21
N PHE A 229 -2.73 -4.60 -4.07
CA PHE A 229 -1.46 -4.35 -3.39
C PHE A 229 -1.45 -5.01 -2.01
N THR A 230 -0.25 -5.30 -1.54
CA THR A 230 -0.03 -5.84 -0.19
C THR A 230 0.99 -4.95 0.52
N ILE A 231 0.63 -4.53 1.70
CA ILE A 231 1.50 -3.82 2.64
C ILE A 231 1.85 -4.79 3.75
N ARG A 232 3.12 -4.88 4.07
CA ARG A 232 3.60 -5.58 5.26
C ARG A 232 4.43 -4.61 6.07
N TRP A 233 4.31 -4.67 7.38
CA TRP A 233 5.09 -3.82 8.28
C TRP A 233 5.38 -4.51 9.60
N ARG A 234 6.41 -4.03 10.25
CA ARG A 234 6.79 -4.42 11.60
C ARG A 234 7.05 -3.17 12.43
N ASP A 235 6.52 -3.18 13.67
CA ASP A 235 6.81 -2.16 14.67
C ASP A 235 8.06 -2.55 15.46
#